data_0f9bd25d8fc1938c30a969b476ddc6e6
#
_entry.id   0f9bd25d8fc1938c30a969b476ddc6e6
#
_cell.length_a   1.000
_cell.length_b   1.000
_cell.length_c   1.000
_cell.angle_alpha   90.00
_cell.angle_beta   90.00
_cell.angle_gamma   90.00
#
_symmetry.space_group_name_H-M   'P 1'
#
loop_
_entity.id
_entity.type
_entity.pdbx_description
1 polymer ?
#
loop_
_entity_poly.entity_id
_entity_poly.type
_entity_poly.pdbx_seq_one_letter_code
_entity_poly.pdbx_strand_id
1 'polypeptide(L)'
;PEVANVLEFTAGFRASVTADADRGTVGAVKTGALSKKWDVYVDPYFPRNVVLVGRKGGSFLESGYVYAPYVPLQVTPTIFGTEDFVPRKGVMTRYGKKMVRPDMYGLVIVLDLV
;
A
#
# COMPACT_ATOMS: atom_id res chain seq x y z
N PRO A 1 0.14 1.03 -12.80
CA PRO A 1 1.19 0.17 -13.39
C PRO A 1 1.82 0.76 -14.64
N GLU A 2 1.04 1.42 -15.50
CA GLU A 2 1.56 2.02 -16.75
C GLU A 2 2.55 3.15 -16.47
N VAL A 3 2.25 4.00 -15.49
CA VAL A 3 3.18 5.07 -15.07
C VAL A 3 4.47 4.48 -14.50
N ALA A 4 4.38 3.39 -13.76
CA ALA A 4 5.55 2.71 -13.24
C ALA A 4 6.46 2.19 -14.35
N ASN A 5 5.89 1.63 -15.41
CA ASN A 5 6.65 1.18 -16.57
C ASN A 5 7.39 2.35 -17.26
N VAL A 6 6.76 3.50 -17.35
CA VAL A 6 7.42 4.70 -17.90
C VAL A 6 8.56 5.17 -16.99
N LEU A 7 8.35 5.14 -15.66
CA LEU A 7 9.39 5.50 -14.71
C LEU A 7 10.61 4.58 -14.77
N GLU A 8 10.41 3.30 -15.07
CA GLU A 8 11.52 2.34 -15.19
C GLU A 8 12.49 2.69 -16.32
N PHE A 9 12.02 3.39 -17.35
CA PHE A 9 12.87 3.84 -18.46
C PHE A 9 13.57 5.17 -18.17
N THR A 10 13.27 5.83 -17.05
CA THR A 10 13.96 7.10 -16.73
C THR A 10 15.34 6.86 -16.14
N ALA A 11 16.23 7.81 -16.38
CA ALA A 11 17.56 7.78 -15.77
C ALA A 11 17.45 7.91 -14.25
N GLY A 12 18.23 7.12 -13.53
CA GLY A 12 18.24 7.14 -12.06
C GLY A 12 17.31 6.14 -11.40
N PHE A 13 16.44 5.47 -12.14
CA PHE A 13 15.66 4.37 -11.58
C PHE A 13 16.55 3.14 -11.34
N ARG A 14 16.42 2.55 -10.17
CA ARG A 14 17.13 1.32 -9.81
C ARG A 14 16.14 0.26 -9.37
N ALA A 15 16.08 -0.83 -10.10
CA ALA A 15 15.24 -1.96 -9.76
C ALA A 15 15.71 -2.64 -8.46
N SER A 16 14.77 -3.10 -7.68
CA SER A 16 15.05 -3.93 -6.51
C SER A 16 15.46 -5.34 -6.94
N VAL A 17 16.52 -5.86 -6.33
CA VAL A 17 17.03 -7.21 -6.62
C VAL A 17 16.24 -8.29 -5.87
N THR A 18 15.37 -7.91 -4.96
CA THR A 18 14.62 -8.83 -4.09
C THR A 18 13.29 -9.31 -4.67
N ALA A 19 13.16 -9.31 -5.99
CA ALA A 19 11.91 -9.65 -6.67
C ALA A 19 11.41 -11.09 -6.39
N ASP A 20 12.28 -12.00 -6.04
CA ASP A 20 11.90 -13.39 -5.77
C ASP A 20 11.16 -13.59 -4.44
N ALA A 21 11.31 -12.68 -3.50
CA ALA A 21 10.63 -12.75 -2.21
C ALA A 21 9.15 -12.35 -2.30
N ASP A 22 8.76 -11.70 -3.39
CA ASP A 22 7.42 -11.11 -3.53
C ASP A 22 6.43 -12.02 -4.25
N ARG A 23 6.80 -13.24 -4.55
CA ARG A 23 5.90 -14.21 -5.17
C ARG A 23 4.72 -14.51 -4.24
N GLY A 24 3.53 -14.21 -4.70
CA GLY A 24 2.30 -14.37 -3.93
C GLY A 24 1.93 -13.16 -3.07
N THR A 25 2.69 -12.08 -3.12
CA THR A 25 2.32 -10.84 -2.44
C THR A 25 1.15 -10.16 -3.16
N VAL A 26 0.13 -9.80 -2.40
CA VAL A 26 -1.04 -9.08 -2.92
C VAL A 26 -1.02 -7.66 -2.36
N GLY A 27 -1.23 -6.66 -3.23
CA GLY A 27 -1.25 -5.26 -2.85
C GLY A 27 -0.06 -4.48 -3.41
N ALA A 28 0.37 -3.45 -2.70
CA ALA A 28 1.46 -2.59 -3.13
C ALA A 28 2.81 -3.29 -2.99
N VAL A 29 3.59 -3.28 -4.05
CA VAL A 29 4.90 -3.91 -4.09
C VAL A 29 5.96 -2.86 -4.37
N LYS A 30 7.06 -2.90 -3.60
CA LYS A 30 8.22 -2.05 -3.85
C LYS A 30 8.96 -2.51 -5.10
N THR A 31 8.92 -1.69 -6.14
CA THR A 31 9.53 -2.04 -7.44
C THR A 31 10.99 -1.62 -7.52
N GLY A 32 11.37 -0.52 -6.86
CA GLY A 32 12.74 -0.03 -6.92
C GLY A 32 12.90 1.35 -6.28
N ALA A 33 13.97 2.02 -6.63
CA ALA A 33 14.28 3.35 -6.13
C ALA A 33 14.62 4.29 -7.27
N LEU A 34 14.11 5.50 -7.20
CA LEU A 34 14.39 6.57 -8.14
C LEU A 34 15.45 7.51 -7.55
N SER A 35 16.62 7.59 -8.20
CA SER A 35 17.74 8.45 -7.80
C SER A 35 18.18 8.34 -6.33
N LYS A 36 17.99 7.19 -5.70
CA LYS A 36 18.25 6.95 -4.27
C LYS A 36 17.44 7.82 -3.29
N LYS A 37 16.56 8.68 -3.80
CA LYS A 37 15.72 9.57 -2.97
C LYS A 37 14.35 9.02 -2.69
N TRP A 38 13.82 8.20 -3.58
CA TRP A 38 12.45 7.75 -3.59
C TRP A 38 12.38 6.25 -3.68
N ASP A 39 11.58 5.65 -2.84
CA ASP A 39 11.17 4.27 -3.00
C ASP A 39 9.88 4.22 -3.80
N VAL A 40 9.83 3.38 -4.81
CA VAL A 40 8.68 3.26 -5.72
C VAL A 40 7.91 2.00 -5.40
N TYR A 41 6.62 2.16 -5.19
CA TYR A 41 5.67 1.07 -4.93
C TYR A 41 4.60 1.06 -6.01
N VAL A 42 4.31 -0.12 -6.55
CA VAL A 42 3.25 -0.30 -7.54
C VAL A 42 2.10 -1.04 -6.89
N ASP A 43 0.92 -0.43 -6.93
CA ASP A 43 -0.30 -0.99 -6.38
C ASP A 43 -1.30 -1.20 -7.53
N PRO A 44 -1.73 -2.43 -7.81
CA PRO A 44 -2.68 -2.71 -8.88
C PRO A 44 -4.07 -2.12 -8.63
N TYR A 45 -4.41 -1.84 -7.37
CA TYR A 45 -5.70 -1.23 -7.01
C TYR A 45 -5.70 0.29 -7.06
N PHE A 46 -4.56 0.89 -7.35
CA PHE A 46 -4.43 2.34 -7.42
C PHE A 46 -5.07 2.89 -8.70
N PRO A 47 -5.68 4.10 -8.67
CA PRO A 47 -6.23 4.71 -9.87
C PRO A 47 -5.19 4.86 -10.97
N ARG A 48 -5.64 4.76 -12.22
CA ARG A 48 -4.78 4.95 -13.39
C ARG A 48 -4.31 6.41 -13.46
N ASN A 49 -3.13 6.61 -14.02
CA ASN A 49 -2.56 7.92 -14.30
C ASN A 49 -2.35 8.81 -13.06
N VAL A 50 -2.33 8.22 -11.89
CA VAL A 50 -2.14 8.96 -10.63
C VAL A 50 -0.90 8.44 -9.91
N VAL A 51 -0.06 9.37 -9.47
CA VAL A 51 1.10 9.07 -8.65
C VAL A 51 0.93 9.79 -7.31
N LEU A 52 0.97 9.04 -6.24
CA LEU A 52 0.97 9.59 -4.88
C LEU A 52 2.40 9.70 -4.41
N VAL A 53 2.81 10.91 -4.07
CA VAL A 53 4.12 11.19 -3.50
C VAL A 53 3.93 11.55 -2.03
N GLY A 54 4.60 10.83 -1.17
CA GLY A 54 4.51 11.07 0.26
C GLY A 54 5.87 11.07 0.93
N ARG A 55 5.97 11.81 2.02
CA ARG A 55 7.14 11.81 2.89
C ARG A 55 6.79 11.10 4.19
N LYS A 56 7.65 10.21 4.61
CA LYS A 56 7.57 9.56 5.91
C LYS A 56 8.69 10.11 6.80
N GLY A 57 8.31 10.74 7.89
CA GLY A 57 9.26 11.22 8.87
C GLY A 57 9.69 10.16 9.88
N GLY A 58 10.71 10.47 10.66
CA GLY A 58 11.23 9.58 11.69
C GLY A 58 10.46 9.58 13.00
N SER A 59 9.58 10.56 13.23
CA SER A 59 8.80 10.68 14.46
C SER A 59 7.31 10.76 14.17
N PHE A 60 6.51 10.59 15.22
CA PHE A 60 5.05 10.72 15.12
C PHE A 60 4.62 12.12 14.65
N LEU A 61 5.34 13.14 15.07
CA LEU A 61 5.04 14.53 14.69
C LEU A 61 5.29 14.81 13.19
N GLU A 62 6.09 13.99 12.55
CA GLU A 62 6.40 14.08 11.12
C GLU A 62 5.59 13.09 10.27
N SER A 63 4.57 12.47 10.86
CA SER A 63 3.72 11.52 10.16
C SER A 63 2.53 12.23 9.53
N GLY A 64 2.33 12.02 8.23
CA GLY A 64 1.19 12.58 7.52
C GLY A 64 -0.08 11.76 7.67
N TYR A 65 0.05 10.45 7.63
CA TYR A 65 -1.06 9.52 7.74
C TYR A 65 -0.77 8.52 8.85
N VAL A 66 -1.74 8.31 9.73
CA VAL A 66 -1.61 7.40 10.86
C VAL A 66 -2.57 6.23 10.69
N TYR A 67 -2.02 5.03 10.78
CA TYR A 67 -2.77 3.79 10.87
C TYR A 67 -2.53 3.19 12.25
N ALA A 68 -3.58 3.09 13.05
CA ALA A 68 -3.51 2.64 14.43
C ALA A 68 -4.38 1.39 14.63
N PRO A 69 -3.83 0.19 14.47
CA PRO A 69 -4.55 -1.03 14.79
C PRO A 69 -4.59 -1.21 16.31
N TYR A 70 -5.78 -1.31 16.87
CA TYR A 70 -5.96 -1.54 18.31
C TYR A 70 -6.47 -2.94 18.64
N VAL A 71 -7.01 -3.65 17.67
CA VAL A 71 -7.31 -5.07 17.77
C VAL A 71 -6.59 -5.79 16.63
N PRO A 72 -5.66 -6.71 16.93
CA PRO A 72 -4.93 -7.44 15.90
C PRO A 72 -5.87 -8.35 15.11
N LEU A 73 -5.40 -8.85 13.99
CA LEU A 73 -6.12 -9.82 13.19
C LEU A 73 -6.44 -11.06 14.00
N GLN A 74 -7.72 -11.36 14.17
CA GLN A 74 -8.20 -12.49 14.94
C GLN A 74 -9.07 -13.40 14.08
N VAL A 75 -8.92 -14.70 14.28
CA VAL A 75 -9.77 -15.70 13.64
C VAL A 75 -10.75 -16.22 14.70
N THR A 76 -12.04 -16.18 14.40
CA THR A 76 -13.04 -16.71 15.31
C THR A 76 -12.99 -18.24 15.33
N PRO A 77 -13.36 -18.88 16.46
CA PRO A 77 -13.55 -20.32 16.47
C PRO A 77 -14.69 -20.72 15.52
N THR A 78 -14.74 -21.98 15.17
CA THR A 78 -15.84 -22.50 14.36
C THR A 78 -17.14 -22.42 15.15
N ILE A 79 -18.12 -21.72 14.56
CA ILE A 79 -19.46 -21.53 15.15
C ILE A 79 -20.46 -22.21 14.23
N PHE A 80 -21.37 -22.97 14.81
CA PHE A 80 -22.48 -23.58 14.06
C PHE A 80 -23.69 -22.66 14.09
N GLY A 81 -24.30 -22.44 12.91
CA GLY A 81 -25.51 -21.68 12.82
C GLY A 81 -26.68 -22.43 13.50
N THR A 82 -27.52 -21.70 14.25
CA THR A 82 -28.65 -22.28 14.99
C THR A 82 -29.79 -22.72 14.08
N GLU A 83 -29.86 -22.16 12.85
CA GLU A 83 -30.94 -22.44 11.91
C GLU A 83 -30.61 -23.56 10.92
N ASP A 84 -29.36 -23.64 10.49
CA ASP A 84 -28.92 -24.52 9.41
C ASP A 84 -27.76 -25.45 9.77
N PHE A 85 -27.21 -25.35 10.98
CA PHE A 85 -26.06 -26.11 11.48
C PHE A 85 -24.82 -26.04 10.59
N VAL A 86 -24.69 -24.99 9.78
CA VAL A 86 -23.55 -24.80 8.91
C VAL A 86 -22.38 -24.26 9.73
N PRO A 87 -21.18 -24.85 9.63
CA PRO A 87 -20.00 -24.31 10.31
C PRO A 87 -19.57 -22.97 9.66
N ARG A 88 -19.28 -21.98 10.52
CA ARG A 88 -18.88 -20.65 10.08
C ARG A 88 -17.61 -20.21 10.83
N LYS A 89 -16.71 -19.61 10.10
CA LYS A 89 -15.52 -18.93 10.66
C LYS A 89 -15.46 -17.51 10.14
N GLY A 90 -15.02 -16.60 11.00
CA GLY A 90 -14.82 -15.21 10.64
C GLY A 90 -13.42 -14.75 10.97
N VAL A 91 -12.96 -13.76 10.24
CA VAL A 91 -11.72 -13.02 10.51
C VAL A 91 -12.09 -11.60 10.83
N MET A 92 -11.58 -11.08 11.94
CA MET A 92 -11.88 -9.72 12.39
C MET A 92 -10.64 -8.96 12.78
N THR A 93 -10.69 -7.67 12.57
CA THR A 93 -9.71 -6.72 13.06
C THR A 93 -10.38 -5.37 13.31
N ARG A 94 -9.80 -4.56 14.16
CA ARG A 94 -10.25 -3.19 14.39
C ARG A 94 -9.06 -2.25 14.31
N TYR A 95 -9.22 -1.17 13.59
CA TYR A 95 -8.17 -0.18 13.41
C TYR A 95 -8.78 1.23 13.26
N GLY A 96 -7.97 2.21 13.60
CA GLY A 96 -8.25 3.61 13.29
C GLY A 96 -7.27 4.11 12.24
N LYS A 97 -7.72 5.02 11.40
CA LYS A 97 -6.87 5.66 10.41
C LYS A 97 -7.26 7.13 10.27
N LYS A 98 -6.28 7.99 10.13
CA LYS A 98 -6.52 9.41 9.93
C LYS A 98 -5.34 10.07 9.23
N MET A 99 -5.65 11.00 8.33
CA MET A 99 -4.65 11.89 7.78
C MET A 99 -4.47 13.08 8.72
N VAL A 100 -3.32 13.17 9.36
CA VAL A 100 -3.02 14.21 10.35
C VAL A 100 -2.41 15.44 9.67
N ARG A 101 -1.51 15.23 8.72
CA ARG A 101 -0.81 16.30 8.01
C ARG A 101 -0.87 16.06 6.51
N PRO A 102 -1.90 16.57 5.83
CA PRO A 102 -2.04 16.38 4.39
C PRO A 102 -0.96 17.10 3.56
N ASP A 103 -0.26 18.09 4.13
CA ASP A 103 0.83 18.82 3.50
C ASP A 103 2.06 17.94 3.19
N MET A 104 2.15 16.76 3.78
CA MET A 104 3.22 15.80 3.50
C MET A 104 2.99 14.94 2.26
N TYR A 105 1.82 15.06 1.64
CA TYR A 105 1.44 14.27 0.48
C TYR A 105 1.10 15.15 -0.70
N GLY A 106 1.45 14.68 -1.88
CA GLY A 106 1.10 15.32 -3.14
C GLY A 106 0.64 14.29 -4.15
N LEU A 107 -0.25 14.71 -5.03
CA LEU A 107 -0.71 13.91 -6.15
C LEU A 107 -0.18 14.46 -7.46
N VAL A 108 0.32 13.60 -8.30
CA VAL A 108 0.71 13.92 -9.67
C VAL A 108 -0.23 13.15 -10.59
N ILE A 109 -0.90 13.88 -11.46
CA ILE A 109 -1.80 13.31 -12.48
C ILE A 109 -1.07 13.35 -13.81
N VAL A 110 -0.88 12.19 -14.42
CA VAL A 110 -0.24 12.05 -15.71
C VAL A 110 -1.33 12.02 -16.77
N LEU A 111 -1.29 12.97 -17.71
CA LEU A 111 -2.23 13.08 -18.79
C LEU A 111 -1.64 12.45 -20.06
N ASP A 112 -2.53 12.01 -20.95
CA ASP A 112 -2.18 11.50 -22.27
C ASP A 112 -1.16 10.33 -22.27
N LEU A 113 -1.26 9.47 -21.27
CA LEU A 113 -0.36 8.31 -21.18
C LEU A 113 -0.72 7.23 -22.21
N VAL A 114 -2.00 7.09 -22.51
CA VAL A 114 -2.55 6.25 -23.57
C VAL A 114 -3.88 6.82 -24.05
#